data_a3fe8742712c23e0a4e9f4d66f424be4
#
_entry.id   a3fe8742712c23e0a4e9f4d66f424be4
#
_cell.length_a   1.000
_cell.length_b   1.000
_cell.length_c   1.000
_cell.angle_alpha   90.00
_cell.angle_beta   90.00
_cell.angle_gamma   90.00
#
_symmetry.space_group_name_H-M   'P 1'
#
loop_
_entity.id
_entity.type
_entity.pdbx_description
1 polymer ?
#
loop_
_entity_poly.entity_id
_entity_poly.type
_entity_poly.pdbx_seq_one_letter_code
_entity_poly.pdbx_strand_id
1 'polypeptide(L)'
;LASPYGLFRIPNISPDERDGIGLWSAADIANAVLSGVSPKGQHYYPAFPYPSFARMDVADVKDLAAFLKTLPKVSGRAPPHDLSLVFKLRRTLGLWKSLYLHQDAIVRDVTKGDAWNRGRYLADSIAHCAECHSTRNLLGAIKPSEAYAGGLDPEGVGYIPNITPAAIGDWTVAQITEILNTGVTPTHGPVGSSMADVVTNTAMMPQSDREAIAIYIKSLPARPTPKP
;
A
#
# COMPACT_ATOMS: atom_id res chain seq x y z
N LEU A 1 4.34 10.82 8.91
CA LEU A 1 4.81 10.64 7.54
C LEU A 1 5.10 12.00 6.94
N ALA A 2 6.37 12.31 6.70
CA ALA A 2 6.78 13.51 5.98
C ALA A 2 6.53 13.31 4.46
N SER A 3 6.23 14.38 3.76
CA SER A 3 6.00 14.34 2.31
C SER A 3 6.20 15.72 1.70
N PRO A 4 6.29 15.86 0.37
CA PRO A 4 6.33 17.16 -0.30
C PRO A 4 5.09 18.03 -0.05
N TYR A 5 4.00 17.45 0.44
CA TYR A 5 2.74 18.14 0.73
C TYR A 5 2.66 18.65 2.18
N GLY A 6 3.57 18.22 3.05
CA GLY A 6 3.62 18.49 4.48
C GLY A 6 3.65 17.23 5.32
N LEU A 7 3.33 17.36 6.60
CA LEU A 7 3.40 16.29 7.58
C LEU A 7 2.02 15.64 7.79
N PHE A 8 1.88 14.39 7.39
CA PHE A 8 0.73 13.56 7.74
C PHE A 8 0.94 12.93 9.12
N ARG A 9 -0.05 13.04 9.98
CA ARG A 9 -0.06 12.42 11.30
C ARG A 9 -0.96 11.20 11.30
N ILE A 10 -0.41 10.07 11.70
CA ILE A 10 -1.11 8.78 11.70
C ILE A 10 -2.12 8.78 12.86
N PRO A 11 -3.41 8.53 12.60
CA PRO A 11 -4.43 8.51 13.64
C PRO A 11 -4.33 7.25 14.51
N ASN A 12 -4.95 7.30 15.69
CA ASN A 12 -5.14 6.14 16.55
C ASN A 12 -6.19 5.20 15.92
N ILE A 13 -5.79 3.98 15.59
CA ILE A 13 -6.66 2.92 15.05
C ILE A 13 -6.92 1.79 16.05
N SER A 14 -6.55 1.98 17.33
CA SER A 14 -6.91 1.03 18.37
C SER A 14 -8.42 1.09 18.66
N PRO A 15 -9.01 0.06 19.30
CA PRO A 15 -10.43 0.05 19.65
C PRO A 15 -10.76 0.92 20.87
N ASP A 16 -10.02 1.99 21.10
CA ASP A 16 -10.38 3.02 22.07
C ASP A 16 -11.61 3.80 21.59
N GLU A 17 -12.62 3.95 22.45
CA GLU A 17 -13.90 4.55 22.07
C GLU A 17 -13.84 6.06 21.90
N ARG A 18 -12.92 6.75 22.59
CA ARG A 18 -12.80 8.20 22.56
C ARG A 18 -11.78 8.68 21.52
N ASP A 19 -10.64 8.02 21.45
CA ASP A 19 -9.50 8.51 20.70
C ASP A 19 -9.16 7.65 19.46
N GLY A 20 -9.73 6.45 19.39
CA GLY A 20 -9.51 5.47 18.32
C GLY A 20 -10.76 5.16 17.49
N ILE A 21 -10.87 3.91 17.05
CA ILE A 21 -11.96 3.41 16.21
C ILE A 21 -12.95 2.50 17.00
N GLY A 22 -12.94 2.59 18.34
CA GLY A 22 -13.74 1.71 19.20
C GLY A 22 -15.24 1.75 18.91
N LEU A 23 -15.79 2.93 18.61
CA LEU A 23 -17.20 3.12 18.27
C LEU A 23 -17.55 2.89 16.79
N TRP A 24 -16.55 2.63 15.93
CA TRP A 24 -16.83 2.40 14.51
C TRP A 24 -17.46 1.03 14.29
N SER A 25 -18.47 0.97 13.45
CA SER A 25 -19.00 -0.30 12.94
C SER A 25 -18.03 -0.96 11.95
N ALA A 26 -18.24 -2.22 11.65
CA ALA A 26 -17.49 -2.89 10.56
C ALA A 26 -17.71 -2.19 9.21
N ALA A 27 -18.89 -1.63 8.98
CA ALA A 27 -19.20 -0.85 7.77
C ALA A 27 -18.41 0.47 7.72
N ASP A 28 -18.22 1.14 8.86
CA ASP A 28 -17.39 2.36 8.94
C ASP A 28 -15.93 2.05 8.59
N ILE A 29 -15.39 0.94 9.14
CA ILE A 29 -14.02 0.49 8.83
C ILE A 29 -13.92 0.12 7.35
N ALA A 30 -14.87 -0.65 6.82
CA ALA A 30 -14.90 -1.01 5.41
C ALA A 30 -14.94 0.22 4.50
N ASN A 31 -15.78 1.21 4.82
CA ASN A 31 -15.86 2.45 4.05
C ASN A 31 -14.56 3.27 4.11
N ALA A 32 -13.90 3.29 5.28
CA ALA A 32 -12.60 3.93 5.42
C ALA A 32 -11.53 3.25 4.54
N VAL A 33 -11.48 1.92 4.55
CA VAL A 33 -10.49 1.11 3.82
C VAL A 33 -10.76 1.14 2.32
N LEU A 34 -11.99 0.85 1.90
CA LEU A 34 -12.34 0.67 0.47
C LEU A 34 -12.60 1.99 -0.26
N SER A 35 -13.13 2.99 0.44
CA SER A 35 -13.55 4.25 -0.19
C SER A 35 -12.74 5.44 0.30
N GLY A 36 -11.89 5.28 1.32
CA GLY A 36 -11.14 6.37 1.91
C GLY A 36 -12.04 7.47 2.49
N VAL A 37 -13.16 7.09 3.14
CA VAL A 37 -14.13 8.03 3.73
C VAL A 37 -14.36 7.68 5.19
N SER A 38 -14.27 8.68 6.06
CA SER A 38 -14.53 8.54 7.49
C SER A 38 -16.03 8.38 7.78
N PRO A 39 -16.43 7.90 8.99
CA PRO A 39 -17.84 7.87 9.41
C PRO A 39 -18.54 9.24 9.38
N LYS A 40 -17.78 10.33 9.39
CA LYS A 40 -18.28 11.71 9.27
C LYS A 40 -18.34 12.24 7.83
N GLY A 41 -18.14 11.37 6.83
CA GLY A 41 -18.14 11.72 5.42
C GLY A 41 -16.90 12.49 4.94
N GLN A 42 -15.84 12.55 5.74
CA GLN A 42 -14.60 13.23 5.34
C GLN A 42 -13.73 12.32 4.49
N HIS A 43 -13.24 12.80 3.36
CA HIS A 43 -12.28 12.09 2.53
C HIS A 43 -10.92 12.00 3.23
N TYR A 44 -10.29 10.82 3.17
CA TYR A 44 -8.89 10.65 3.54
C TYR A 44 -7.95 11.06 2.41
N TYR A 45 -6.76 11.50 2.79
CA TYR A 45 -5.67 11.68 1.84
C TYR A 45 -5.14 10.31 1.38
N PRO A 46 -4.67 10.18 0.12
CA PRO A 46 -4.09 8.93 -0.38
C PRO A 46 -2.73 8.55 0.25
N ALA A 47 -2.23 9.34 1.21
CA ALA A 47 -1.18 8.92 2.14
C ALA A 47 -1.63 7.72 3.01
N PHE A 48 -2.93 7.53 3.22
CA PHE A 48 -3.52 6.26 3.58
C PHE A 48 -3.83 5.51 2.28
N PRO A 49 -3.20 4.35 2.00
CA PRO A 49 -3.21 3.73 0.67
C PRO A 49 -4.54 3.05 0.31
N TYR A 50 -5.66 3.73 0.62
CA TYR A 50 -6.99 3.24 0.22
C TYR A 50 -7.16 3.03 -1.30
N PRO A 51 -6.39 3.69 -2.21
CA PRO A 51 -6.49 3.36 -3.62
C PRO A 51 -6.12 1.92 -3.95
N SER A 52 -5.16 1.35 -3.22
CA SER A 52 -4.81 -0.07 -3.34
C SER A 52 -5.81 -0.94 -2.56
N PHE A 53 -6.16 -0.56 -1.35
CA PHE A 53 -7.11 -1.30 -0.51
C PHE A 53 -8.54 -1.33 -1.09
N ALA A 54 -8.93 -0.35 -1.92
CA ALA A 54 -10.21 -0.32 -2.62
C ALA A 54 -10.49 -1.57 -3.47
N ARG A 55 -9.45 -2.35 -3.76
CA ARG A 55 -9.49 -3.58 -4.54
C ARG A 55 -9.48 -4.85 -3.70
N MET A 56 -9.52 -4.73 -2.37
CA MET A 56 -9.59 -5.87 -1.45
C MET A 56 -10.93 -6.59 -1.54
N ASP A 57 -10.89 -7.89 -1.32
CA ASP A 57 -12.11 -8.67 -1.13
C ASP A 57 -12.83 -8.24 0.15
N VAL A 58 -14.15 -8.17 0.07
CA VAL A 58 -14.99 -7.75 1.22
C VAL A 58 -14.83 -8.69 2.42
N ALA A 59 -14.53 -9.98 2.18
CA ALA A 59 -14.25 -10.95 3.24
C ALA A 59 -13.00 -10.54 4.03
N ASP A 60 -11.90 -10.23 3.35
CA ASP A 60 -10.64 -9.81 3.99
C ASP A 60 -10.80 -8.48 4.74
N VAL A 61 -11.62 -7.57 4.21
CA VAL A 61 -11.93 -6.30 4.92
C VAL A 61 -12.73 -6.55 6.21
N LYS A 62 -13.66 -7.53 6.21
CA LYS A 62 -14.40 -7.93 7.42
C LYS A 62 -13.46 -8.56 8.46
N ASP A 63 -12.54 -9.41 8.01
CA ASP A 63 -11.56 -10.05 8.88
C ASP A 63 -10.59 -8.99 9.46
N LEU A 64 -10.14 -8.03 8.66
CA LEU A 64 -9.36 -6.88 9.13
C LEU A 64 -10.14 -6.08 10.19
N ALA A 65 -11.42 -5.79 9.94
CA ALA A 65 -12.25 -5.05 10.89
C ALA A 65 -12.42 -5.81 12.21
N ALA A 66 -12.62 -7.13 12.14
CA ALA A 66 -12.69 -7.99 13.31
C ALA A 66 -11.36 -7.99 14.08
N PHE A 67 -10.23 -8.15 13.38
CA PHE A 67 -8.90 -8.12 13.96
C PHE A 67 -8.60 -6.81 14.68
N LEU A 68 -8.86 -5.66 14.05
CA LEU A 68 -8.62 -4.35 14.64
C LEU A 68 -9.38 -4.16 15.97
N LYS A 69 -10.55 -4.77 16.10
CA LYS A 69 -11.33 -4.72 17.34
C LYS A 69 -10.77 -5.60 18.47
N THR A 70 -9.86 -6.54 18.18
CA THR A 70 -9.18 -7.37 19.19
C THR A 70 -7.94 -6.73 19.76
N LEU A 71 -7.43 -5.66 19.15
CA LEU A 71 -6.21 -4.99 19.59
C LEU A 71 -6.38 -4.33 20.97
N PRO A 72 -5.32 -4.15 21.74
CA PRO A 72 -5.38 -3.41 23.00
C PRO A 72 -5.89 -1.97 22.79
N LYS A 73 -6.76 -1.49 23.67
CA LYS A 73 -7.19 -0.10 23.68
C LYS A 73 -6.02 0.79 24.09
N VAL A 74 -5.72 1.79 23.29
CA VAL A 74 -4.67 2.79 23.56
C VAL A 74 -5.32 4.17 23.52
N SER A 75 -5.21 4.93 24.60
CA SER A 75 -5.66 6.33 24.63
C SER A 75 -4.65 7.24 23.95
N GLY A 76 -5.14 8.34 23.39
CA GLY A 76 -4.35 9.39 22.75
C GLY A 76 -4.79 9.63 21.30
N ARG A 77 -4.92 10.91 20.97
CA ARG A 77 -5.34 11.37 19.65
C ARG A 77 -4.19 12.08 18.95
N ALA A 78 -3.89 11.70 17.73
CA ALA A 78 -2.92 12.42 16.93
C ALA A 78 -3.40 13.86 16.66
N PRO A 79 -2.49 14.85 16.71
CA PRO A 79 -2.83 16.22 16.28
C PRO A 79 -3.25 16.23 14.80
N PRO A 80 -3.90 17.31 14.35
CA PRO A 80 -4.23 17.48 12.92
C PRO A 80 -2.98 17.41 12.03
N HIS A 81 -3.17 16.98 10.77
CA HIS A 81 -2.10 17.04 9.77
C HIS A 81 -1.58 18.46 9.62
N ASP A 82 -0.29 18.60 9.40
CA ASP A 82 0.35 19.88 9.09
C ASP A 82 0.71 19.90 7.60
N LEU A 83 -0.23 20.39 6.79
CA LEU A 83 -0.14 20.41 5.33
C LEU A 83 -0.14 21.85 4.84
N SER A 84 0.41 22.06 3.65
CA SER A 84 0.32 23.36 2.98
C SER A 84 -1.15 23.73 2.67
N LEU A 85 -1.45 25.04 2.61
CA LEU A 85 -2.83 25.55 2.52
C LEU A 85 -3.65 24.93 1.38
N VAL A 86 -3.03 24.70 0.23
CA VAL A 86 -3.69 24.14 -0.95
C VAL A 86 -4.23 22.72 -0.66
N PHE A 87 -3.50 21.93 0.14
CA PHE A 87 -3.87 20.56 0.47
C PHE A 87 -4.80 20.45 1.69
N LYS A 88 -5.11 21.55 2.39
CA LYS A 88 -6.12 21.58 3.48
C LYS A 88 -7.55 21.46 2.97
N LEU A 89 -7.81 21.74 1.68
CA LEU A 89 -9.14 21.67 1.08
C LEU A 89 -9.55 20.22 0.77
N ARG A 90 -9.95 19.46 1.79
CA ARG A 90 -10.35 18.04 1.65
C ARG A 90 -11.46 17.77 0.62
N ARG A 91 -12.28 18.77 0.27
CA ARG A 91 -13.33 18.62 -0.75
C ARG A 91 -12.76 18.32 -2.14
N THR A 92 -11.56 18.79 -2.45
CA THR A 92 -10.87 18.49 -3.73
C THR A 92 -10.49 17.02 -3.86
N LEU A 93 -10.38 16.29 -2.74
CA LEU A 93 -10.12 14.84 -2.76
C LEU A 93 -11.26 14.03 -3.37
N GLY A 94 -12.52 14.54 -3.33
CA GLY A 94 -13.64 13.91 -4.04
C GLY A 94 -13.41 13.89 -5.55
N LEU A 95 -12.96 15.03 -6.11
CA LEU A 95 -12.60 15.12 -7.53
C LEU A 95 -11.38 14.24 -7.86
N TRP A 96 -10.36 14.27 -7.00
CA TRP A 96 -9.19 13.40 -7.16
C TRP A 96 -9.59 11.92 -7.23
N LYS A 97 -10.50 11.48 -6.35
CA LYS A 97 -11.02 10.11 -6.35
C LYS A 97 -11.77 9.76 -7.63
N SER A 98 -12.56 10.67 -8.17
CA SER A 98 -13.28 10.41 -9.43
C SER A 98 -12.34 10.20 -10.63
N LEU A 99 -11.09 10.70 -10.54
CA LEU A 99 -10.07 10.56 -11.58
C LEU A 99 -9.17 9.34 -11.38
N TYR A 100 -8.89 8.96 -10.12
CA TYR A 100 -7.79 8.04 -9.80
C TYR A 100 -8.18 6.85 -8.91
N LEU A 101 -9.35 6.87 -8.27
CA LEU A 101 -9.78 5.75 -7.44
C LEU A 101 -10.50 4.71 -8.29
N HIS A 102 -9.90 3.55 -8.42
CA HIS A 102 -10.47 2.37 -9.05
C HIS A 102 -10.88 1.37 -7.96
N GLN A 103 -12.19 1.10 -7.86
CA GLN A 103 -12.77 0.20 -6.85
C GLN A 103 -13.14 -1.17 -7.44
N ASP A 104 -12.66 -1.47 -8.65
CA ASP A 104 -12.90 -2.75 -9.27
C ASP A 104 -12.09 -3.83 -8.55
N ALA A 105 -12.79 -4.85 -8.05
CA ALA A 105 -12.15 -6.01 -7.44
C ALA A 105 -11.15 -6.66 -8.41
N ILE A 106 -10.08 -7.22 -7.87
CA ILE A 106 -9.09 -7.95 -8.66
C ILE A 106 -9.71 -9.27 -9.13
N VAL A 107 -10.20 -9.29 -10.35
CA VAL A 107 -10.79 -10.48 -10.94
C VAL A 107 -9.70 -11.49 -11.26
N ARG A 108 -9.94 -12.76 -10.91
CA ARG A 108 -9.05 -13.88 -11.21
C ARG A 108 -8.84 -14.00 -12.72
N ASP A 109 -7.61 -14.06 -13.15
CA ASP A 109 -7.22 -14.39 -14.51
C ASP A 109 -7.19 -15.93 -14.66
N VAL A 110 -8.16 -16.45 -15.41
CA VAL A 110 -8.30 -17.90 -15.63
C VAL A 110 -7.17 -18.49 -16.48
N THR A 111 -6.39 -17.67 -17.17
CA THR A 111 -5.23 -18.10 -17.97
C THR A 111 -3.97 -18.28 -17.12
N LYS A 112 -4.01 -17.85 -15.85
CA LYS A 112 -2.90 -17.90 -14.90
C LYS A 112 -3.19 -18.89 -13.76
N GLY A 113 -2.13 -19.44 -13.21
CA GLY A 113 -2.23 -20.34 -12.05
C GLY A 113 -2.68 -19.64 -10.76
N ASP A 114 -3.05 -20.43 -9.76
CA ASP A 114 -3.53 -19.94 -8.46
C ASP A 114 -2.50 -19.06 -7.74
N ALA A 115 -1.24 -19.49 -7.71
CA ALA A 115 -0.15 -18.74 -7.09
C ALA A 115 0.02 -17.35 -7.75
N TRP A 116 -0.07 -17.24 -9.06
CA TRP A 116 0.00 -15.96 -9.75
C TRP A 116 -1.16 -15.04 -9.37
N ASN A 117 -2.39 -15.57 -9.37
CA ASN A 117 -3.58 -14.80 -9.01
C ASN A 117 -3.53 -14.33 -7.54
N ARG A 118 -3.08 -15.21 -6.64
CA ARG A 118 -2.86 -14.86 -5.22
C ARG A 118 -1.79 -13.78 -5.08
N GLY A 119 -0.67 -13.92 -5.79
CA GLY A 119 0.40 -12.94 -5.78
C GLY A 119 -0.04 -11.57 -6.31
N ARG A 120 -0.81 -11.54 -7.40
CA ARG A 120 -1.41 -10.30 -7.92
C ARG A 120 -2.31 -9.63 -6.88
N TYR A 121 -3.19 -10.40 -6.26
CA TYR A 121 -4.07 -9.89 -5.23
C TYR A 121 -3.30 -9.29 -4.04
N LEU A 122 -2.29 -10.01 -3.57
CA LEU A 122 -1.46 -9.52 -2.46
C LEU A 122 -0.67 -8.27 -2.84
N ALA A 123 0.03 -8.28 -3.97
CA ALA A 123 0.92 -7.19 -4.38
C ALA A 123 0.17 -5.91 -4.80
N ASP A 124 -0.95 -6.05 -5.53
CA ASP A 124 -1.71 -4.91 -6.05
C ASP A 124 -2.73 -4.35 -5.05
N SER A 125 -3.00 -5.06 -3.95
CA SER A 125 -4.00 -4.67 -2.96
C SER A 125 -3.40 -4.63 -1.55
N ILE A 126 -3.32 -5.76 -0.83
CA ILE A 126 -3.00 -5.80 0.60
C ILE A 126 -1.60 -5.28 0.90
N ALA A 127 -0.58 -5.76 0.18
CA ALA A 127 0.81 -5.33 0.36
C ALA A 127 1.14 -4.04 -0.41
N HIS A 128 0.27 -3.60 -1.30
CA HIS A 128 0.33 -2.32 -2.06
C HIS A 128 1.73 -1.91 -2.55
N CYS A 129 2.51 -2.87 -3.05
CA CYS A 129 3.90 -2.68 -3.44
C CYS A 129 4.11 -1.52 -4.42
N ALA A 130 3.15 -1.32 -5.33
CA ALA A 130 3.18 -0.22 -6.30
C ALA A 130 3.12 1.17 -5.66
N GLU A 131 2.63 1.32 -4.43
CA GLU A 131 2.55 2.63 -3.75
C GLU A 131 3.94 3.24 -3.50
N CYS A 132 4.94 2.41 -3.21
CA CYS A 132 6.32 2.84 -3.07
C CYS A 132 7.11 2.66 -4.38
N HIS A 133 6.93 1.51 -5.05
CA HIS A 133 7.74 1.14 -6.22
C HIS A 133 7.25 1.74 -7.54
N SER A 134 6.60 2.91 -7.53
CA SER A 134 6.12 3.58 -8.76
C SER A 134 6.28 5.08 -8.68
N THR A 135 6.48 5.72 -9.83
CA THR A 135 6.43 7.18 -9.90
C THR A 135 5.00 7.70 -9.81
N ARG A 136 4.90 8.95 -9.38
CA ARG A 136 3.63 9.65 -9.25
C ARG A 136 3.55 10.83 -10.21
N ASN A 137 2.35 11.18 -10.61
CA ASN A 137 2.09 12.41 -11.34
C ASN A 137 2.04 13.63 -10.39
N LEU A 138 1.87 14.82 -10.93
CA LEU A 138 1.80 16.08 -10.16
C LEU A 138 0.65 16.12 -9.14
N LEU A 139 -0.38 15.28 -9.29
CA LEU A 139 -1.49 15.15 -8.36
C LEU A 139 -1.29 14.01 -7.36
N GLY A 140 -0.11 13.40 -7.32
CA GLY A 140 0.24 12.34 -6.38
C GLY A 140 -0.29 10.94 -6.73
N ALA A 141 -0.96 10.76 -7.86
CA ALA A 141 -1.43 9.45 -8.30
C ALA A 141 -0.32 8.67 -9.01
N ILE A 142 -0.31 7.34 -8.85
CA ILE A 142 0.62 6.45 -9.53
C ILE A 142 0.44 6.60 -11.06
N LYS A 143 1.55 6.69 -11.79
CA LYS A 143 1.55 6.64 -13.25
C LYS A 143 1.47 5.16 -13.70
N PRO A 144 0.40 4.71 -14.36
CA PRO A 144 0.23 3.30 -14.72
C PRO A 144 1.36 2.75 -15.63
N SER A 145 1.91 3.60 -16.51
CA SER A 145 3.03 3.23 -17.39
C SER A 145 4.34 2.97 -16.64
N GLU A 146 4.48 3.50 -15.43
CA GLU A 146 5.69 3.42 -14.60
C GLU A 146 5.44 2.63 -13.29
N ALA A 147 4.30 1.92 -13.21
CA ALA A 147 3.98 1.10 -12.05
C ALA A 147 5.06 0.02 -11.83
N TYR A 148 5.52 -0.13 -10.59
CA TYR A 148 6.61 -1.02 -10.17
C TYR A 148 8.01 -0.68 -10.74
N ALA A 149 8.14 0.38 -11.53
CA ALA A 149 9.42 0.77 -12.15
C ALA A 149 10.34 1.60 -11.23
N GLY A 150 9.97 1.75 -9.97
CA GLY A 150 10.68 2.60 -9.01
C GLY A 150 10.29 4.07 -9.12
N GLY A 151 10.90 4.91 -8.32
CA GLY A 151 10.63 6.34 -8.29
C GLY A 151 11.28 7.04 -7.11
N LEU A 152 11.07 8.34 -7.01
CA LEU A 152 11.44 9.10 -5.81
C LEU A 152 10.67 8.55 -4.61
N ASP A 153 11.36 8.46 -3.47
CA ASP A 153 10.73 8.04 -2.24
C ASP A 153 9.55 8.99 -1.89
N PRO A 154 8.34 8.48 -1.69
CA PRO A 154 7.19 9.31 -1.28
C PRO A 154 7.42 10.06 0.04
N GLU A 155 8.35 9.61 0.88
CA GLU A 155 8.77 10.29 2.11
C GLU A 155 9.79 11.41 1.85
N GLY A 156 10.23 11.60 0.61
CA GLY A 156 11.04 12.72 0.17
C GLY A 156 12.55 12.51 0.31
N VAL A 157 13.01 11.33 0.70
CA VAL A 157 14.45 11.04 0.87
C VAL A 157 14.86 9.79 0.10
N GLY A 158 15.57 9.99 -1.03
CA GLY A 158 16.13 8.88 -1.79
C GLY A 158 15.28 8.39 -2.94
N TYR A 159 15.55 7.18 -3.38
CA TYR A 159 14.96 6.55 -4.54
C TYR A 159 14.56 5.11 -4.25
N ILE A 160 13.31 4.77 -4.52
CA ILE A 160 12.79 3.42 -4.39
C ILE A 160 13.12 2.63 -5.65
N PRO A 161 13.72 1.44 -5.57
CA PRO A 161 14.19 0.71 -6.73
C PRO A 161 13.05 0.19 -7.62
N ASN A 162 13.37 0.03 -8.90
CA ASN A 162 12.56 -0.70 -9.87
C ASN A 162 12.55 -2.19 -9.50
N ILE A 163 11.37 -2.79 -9.40
CA ILE A 163 11.18 -4.22 -9.11
C ILE A 163 10.51 -4.97 -10.28
N THR A 164 10.50 -4.36 -11.48
CA THR A 164 10.08 -5.06 -12.69
C THR A 164 11.23 -5.92 -13.24
N PRO A 165 10.95 -6.86 -14.16
CA PRO A 165 11.99 -7.66 -14.81
C PRO A 165 13.11 -6.86 -15.50
N ALA A 166 12.90 -5.58 -15.78
CA ALA A 166 13.96 -4.73 -16.32
C ALA A 166 15.15 -4.51 -15.34
N ALA A 167 14.89 -4.59 -14.03
CA ALA A 167 15.91 -4.41 -13.00
C ALA A 167 16.25 -5.70 -12.24
N ILE A 168 15.25 -6.57 -12.00
CA ILE A 168 15.42 -7.79 -11.21
C ILE A 168 15.14 -9.07 -12.02
N GLY A 169 15.22 -8.97 -13.36
CA GLY A 169 14.93 -10.10 -14.25
C GLY A 169 15.82 -11.33 -14.02
N ASP A 170 17.06 -11.12 -13.61
CA ASP A 170 18.01 -12.20 -13.33
C ASP A 170 17.76 -12.88 -11.96
N TRP A 171 16.96 -12.28 -11.09
CA TRP A 171 16.64 -12.87 -9.79
C TRP A 171 15.59 -13.99 -9.94
N THR A 172 15.82 -15.09 -9.27
CA THR A 172 14.86 -16.21 -9.25
C THR A 172 13.67 -15.91 -8.34
N VAL A 173 12.56 -16.65 -8.52
CA VAL A 173 11.41 -16.59 -7.60
C VAL A 173 11.86 -16.85 -6.16
N ALA A 174 12.73 -17.86 -5.94
CA ALA A 174 13.24 -18.18 -4.63
C ALA A 174 14.02 -17.03 -3.98
N GLN A 175 14.84 -16.32 -4.75
CA GLN A 175 15.57 -15.14 -4.26
C GLN A 175 14.64 -13.99 -3.88
N ILE A 176 13.62 -13.71 -4.68
CA ILE A 176 12.63 -12.66 -4.35
C ILE A 176 11.81 -13.07 -3.11
N THR A 177 11.44 -14.36 -3.00
CA THR A 177 10.75 -14.89 -1.81
C THR A 177 11.61 -14.72 -0.56
N GLU A 178 12.92 -14.95 -0.68
CA GLU A 178 13.87 -14.79 0.44
C GLU A 178 14.05 -13.33 0.84
N ILE A 179 14.05 -12.39 -0.12
CA ILE A 179 14.06 -10.96 0.21
C ILE A 179 12.84 -10.57 1.06
N LEU A 180 11.66 -11.07 0.74
CA LEU A 180 10.44 -10.82 1.51
C LEU A 180 10.44 -11.48 2.89
N ASN A 181 11.37 -12.42 3.14
CA ASN A 181 11.56 -13.12 4.40
C ASN A 181 12.66 -12.51 5.26
N THR A 182 13.80 -12.18 4.67
CA THR A 182 15.02 -11.79 5.38
C THR A 182 15.48 -10.37 5.10
N GLY A 183 14.98 -9.75 4.02
CA GLY A 183 15.44 -8.46 3.55
C GLY A 183 16.79 -8.50 2.84
N VAL A 184 17.41 -9.65 2.65
CA VAL A 184 18.73 -9.74 1.99
C VAL A 184 18.57 -9.92 0.49
N THR A 185 19.07 -8.95 -0.28
CA THR A 185 19.04 -9.01 -1.75
C THR A 185 20.24 -9.81 -2.29
N PRO A 186 20.11 -10.44 -3.47
CA PRO A 186 21.21 -11.22 -4.06
C PRO A 186 22.47 -10.41 -4.38
N THR A 187 22.34 -9.12 -4.62
CA THR A 187 23.41 -8.29 -5.18
C THR A 187 23.76 -7.03 -4.41
N HIS A 188 22.84 -6.53 -3.58
CA HIS A 188 22.99 -5.20 -2.94
C HIS A 188 22.98 -5.24 -1.40
N GLY A 189 23.01 -6.44 -0.81
CA GLY A 189 22.94 -6.60 0.65
C GLY A 189 21.54 -6.37 1.22
N PRO A 190 21.42 -6.03 2.51
CA PRO A 190 20.11 -5.88 3.17
C PRO A 190 19.37 -4.64 2.69
N VAL A 191 18.03 -4.76 2.61
CA VAL A 191 17.15 -3.62 2.37
C VAL A 191 17.15 -2.67 3.58
N GLY A 192 16.90 -1.41 3.34
CA GLY A 192 16.85 -0.39 4.40
C GLY A 192 15.59 0.46 4.35
N SER A 193 15.56 1.52 5.17
CA SER A 193 14.44 2.46 5.25
C SER A 193 13.10 1.75 5.49
N SER A 194 12.01 2.27 5.00
CA SER A 194 10.66 1.71 5.15
C SER A 194 10.51 0.28 4.62
N MET A 195 11.37 -0.16 3.67
CA MET A 195 11.34 -1.55 3.20
C MET A 195 11.73 -2.57 4.30
N ALA A 196 12.54 -2.19 5.28
CA ALA A 196 12.86 -3.06 6.42
C ALA A 196 11.61 -3.38 7.26
N ASP A 197 10.73 -2.40 7.45
CA ASP A 197 9.44 -2.60 8.15
C ASP A 197 8.50 -3.50 7.32
N VAL A 198 8.50 -3.32 5.99
CA VAL A 198 7.75 -4.22 5.08
C VAL A 198 8.24 -5.66 5.24
N VAL A 199 9.56 -5.90 5.25
CA VAL A 199 10.13 -7.24 5.43
C VAL A 199 9.76 -7.82 6.79
N THR A 200 9.81 -7.05 7.86
CA THR A 200 9.36 -7.50 9.19
C THR A 200 7.94 -8.07 9.16
N ASN A 201 7.05 -7.44 8.41
CA ASN A 201 5.67 -7.89 8.26
C ASN A 201 5.52 -9.05 7.27
N THR A 202 6.20 -9.00 6.12
CA THR A 202 6.12 -10.08 5.12
C THR A 202 6.78 -11.37 5.60
N ALA A 203 7.78 -11.31 6.47
CA ALA A 203 8.38 -12.47 7.12
C ALA A 203 7.36 -13.29 7.95
N MET A 204 6.33 -12.63 8.48
CA MET A 204 5.24 -13.30 9.23
C MET A 204 4.19 -13.96 8.32
N MET A 205 4.20 -13.66 7.02
CA MET A 205 3.28 -14.29 6.07
C MET A 205 3.65 -15.76 5.82
N PRO A 206 2.70 -16.62 5.43
CA PRO A 206 3.01 -17.94 4.90
C PRO A 206 4.03 -17.87 3.76
N GLN A 207 4.96 -18.80 3.70
CA GLN A 207 5.94 -18.86 2.60
C GLN A 207 5.26 -18.90 1.24
N SER A 208 4.14 -19.61 1.12
CA SER A 208 3.34 -19.68 -0.12
C SER A 208 2.85 -18.32 -0.60
N ASP A 209 2.50 -17.41 0.31
CA ASP A 209 2.05 -16.05 -0.05
C ASP A 209 3.24 -15.18 -0.51
N ARG A 210 4.41 -15.30 0.14
CA ARG A 210 5.64 -14.62 -0.32
C ARG A 210 6.07 -15.14 -1.70
N GLU A 211 6.00 -16.46 -1.92
CA GLU A 211 6.28 -17.07 -3.22
C GLU A 211 5.29 -16.63 -4.29
N ALA A 212 4.01 -16.54 -3.95
CA ALA A 212 2.97 -16.02 -4.84
C ALA A 212 3.27 -14.58 -5.28
N ILE A 213 3.63 -13.70 -4.34
CA ILE A 213 4.07 -12.32 -4.65
C ILE A 213 5.27 -12.36 -5.60
N ALA A 214 6.29 -13.17 -5.32
CA ALA A 214 7.49 -13.28 -6.15
C ALA A 214 7.15 -13.74 -7.58
N ILE A 215 6.27 -14.74 -7.75
CA ILE A 215 5.78 -15.21 -9.04
C ILE A 215 5.10 -14.08 -9.81
N TYR A 216 4.25 -13.31 -9.14
CA TYR A 216 3.56 -12.18 -9.78
C TYR A 216 4.54 -11.08 -10.20
N ILE A 217 5.43 -10.64 -9.31
CA ILE A 217 6.43 -9.60 -9.58
C ILE A 217 7.32 -10.00 -10.77
N LYS A 218 7.76 -11.26 -10.84
CA LYS A 218 8.53 -11.78 -12.00
C LYS A 218 7.75 -11.74 -13.32
N SER A 219 6.44 -11.75 -13.28
CA SER A 219 5.58 -11.73 -14.47
C SER A 219 5.21 -10.33 -14.94
N LEU A 220 5.58 -9.28 -14.20
CA LEU A 220 5.30 -7.91 -14.59
C LEU A 220 5.96 -7.57 -15.93
N PRO A 221 5.39 -6.65 -16.71
CA PRO A 221 6.06 -6.15 -17.90
C PRO A 221 7.36 -5.43 -17.49
N ALA A 222 8.43 -5.70 -18.23
CA ALA A 222 9.69 -4.99 -18.05
C ALA A 222 9.49 -3.50 -18.35
N ARG A 223 9.81 -2.65 -17.40
CA ARG A 223 9.71 -1.19 -17.52
C ARG A 223 11.04 -0.54 -17.20
N PRO A 224 11.51 0.42 -18.02
CA PRO A 224 12.72 1.14 -17.71
C PRO A 224 12.57 1.91 -16.39
N THR A 225 13.65 2.01 -15.63
CA THR A 225 13.68 2.85 -14.43
C THR A 225 13.50 4.31 -14.84
N PRO A 226 12.48 5.01 -14.31
CA PRO A 226 12.31 6.43 -14.59
C PRO A 226 13.54 7.24 -14.17
N LYS A 227 13.88 8.25 -14.94
CA LYS A 227 14.93 9.19 -14.52
C LYS A 227 14.42 10.07 -13.39
N PRO A 228 15.27 10.38 -12.41
CA PRO A 228 14.93 11.30 -11.32
C PRO A 228 14.53 12.69 -11.84
#